data_f1b48c1fe253944a95cdf4bf79966e38
#
_entry.id   f1b48c1fe253944a95cdf4bf79966e38
#
_cell.length_a   1.000
_cell.length_b   1.000
_cell.length_c   1.000
_cell.angle_alpha   90.00
_cell.angle_beta   90.00
_cell.angle_gamma   90.00
#
_symmetry.space_group_name_H-M   'P 1'
#
loop_
_entity.id
_entity.type
_entity.pdbx_description
1 polymer ?
#
loop_
_entity_poly.entity_id
_entity_poly.type
_entity_poly.pdbx_seq_one_letter_code
_entity_poly.pdbx_strand_id
1 'polypeptide(L)'
;MQCRFCLAQPGLHSFHILKQYDHHVSYHTCVREARDKKVSQIVEHIELYLSQKPKDMTWEWSMDCQDFKIEWYTFELTMALQRLIQKYHDTLLQFRLFHVNSFMRVFLNLCRPFLEDKIQQVLIVE
;
A
#
# COMPACT_ATOMS: atom_id res chain seq x y z
N MET A 1 12.63 -8.01 11.76
CA MET A 1 13.18 -8.43 10.47
C MET A 1 12.95 -7.33 9.44
N GLN A 2 13.93 -7.03 8.62
CA GLN A 2 13.83 -5.97 7.61
C GLN A 2 13.87 -6.56 6.20
N CYS A 3 13.33 -5.79 5.24
CA CYS A 3 13.37 -6.15 3.83
C CYS A 3 14.83 -6.30 3.36
N ARG A 4 15.15 -7.44 2.76
CA ARG A 4 16.52 -7.73 2.29
C ARG A 4 17.01 -6.73 1.23
N PHE A 5 16.10 -6.19 0.42
CA PHE A 5 16.44 -5.19 -0.60
C PHE A 5 16.77 -3.85 0.05
N CYS A 6 16.02 -3.45 1.08
CA CYS A 6 16.28 -2.22 1.81
C CYS A 6 17.52 -2.31 2.70
N LEU A 7 17.90 -3.49 3.13
CA LEU A 7 19.18 -3.69 3.83
C LEU A 7 20.36 -3.37 2.93
N ALA A 8 20.30 -3.77 1.66
CA ALA A 8 21.34 -3.49 0.69
C ALA A 8 21.30 -2.03 0.21
N GLN A 9 20.10 -1.47 0.02
CA GLN A 9 19.90 -0.10 -0.44
C GLN A 9 18.81 0.56 0.42
N PRO A 10 19.17 1.19 1.54
CA PRO A 10 18.19 1.79 2.46
C PRO A 10 17.25 2.77 1.76
N GLY A 11 15.96 2.67 2.08
CA GLY A 11 14.94 3.56 1.50
C GLY A 11 14.51 3.18 0.08
N LEU A 12 14.81 1.95 -0.36
CA LEU A 12 14.43 1.50 -1.71
C LEU A 12 12.92 1.43 -1.90
N HIS A 13 12.21 0.99 -0.87
CA HIS A 13 10.75 0.93 -0.85
C HIS A 13 10.21 1.89 0.20
N SER A 14 8.99 2.38 -0.02
CA SER A 14 8.31 3.24 0.95
C SER A 14 7.08 2.52 1.48
N PHE A 15 7.24 1.81 2.56
CA PHE A 15 6.17 1.24 3.38
C PHE A 15 6.74 1.03 4.76
N HIS A 16 6.28 1.83 5.71
CA HIS A 16 6.84 1.82 7.05
C HIS A 16 5.77 2.12 8.09
N ILE A 17 6.06 1.80 9.34
CA ILE A 17 5.17 2.09 10.46
C ILE A 17 5.22 3.58 10.75
N LEU A 18 4.05 4.23 10.70
CA LEU A 18 3.90 5.64 11.05
C LEU A 18 3.61 5.79 12.55
N LYS A 19 2.64 5.01 13.07
CA LYS A 19 2.26 4.99 14.46
C LYS A 19 1.89 3.57 14.87
N GLN A 20 2.16 3.22 16.12
CA GLN A 20 1.79 1.91 16.66
C GLN A 20 1.24 2.08 18.07
N TYR A 21 0.06 1.50 18.29
CA TYR A 21 -0.61 1.41 19.58
C TYR A 21 -0.70 -0.07 20.00
N ASP A 22 -1.25 -0.34 21.17
CA ASP A 22 -1.36 -1.71 21.69
C ASP A 22 -2.13 -2.64 20.75
N HIS A 23 -3.19 -2.11 20.11
CA HIS A 23 -4.10 -2.91 19.28
C HIS A 23 -4.25 -2.41 17.86
N HIS A 24 -3.43 -1.44 17.45
CA HIS A 24 -3.55 -0.84 16.13
C HIS A 24 -2.19 -0.34 15.61
N VAL A 25 -1.98 -0.49 14.31
CA VAL A 25 -0.78 0.03 13.64
C VAL A 25 -1.16 0.77 12.37
N SER A 26 -0.52 1.93 12.16
CA SER A 26 -0.67 2.72 10.94
C SER A 26 0.59 2.60 10.09
N TYR A 27 0.42 2.19 8.84
CA TYR A 27 1.50 2.17 7.84
C TYR A 27 1.37 3.36 6.91
N HIS A 28 2.50 3.81 6.40
CA HIS A 28 2.55 4.94 5.48
C HIS A 28 3.46 4.65 4.29
N THR A 29 3.05 5.11 3.12
CA THR A 29 3.83 5.08 1.90
C THR A 29 3.86 6.47 1.28
N CYS A 30 5.05 6.94 0.90
CA CYS A 30 5.23 8.13 0.09
C CYS A 30 5.73 7.68 -1.29
N VAL A 31 4.87 7.76 -2.29
CA VAL A 31 5.14 7.20 -3.63
C VAL A 31 6.40 7.82 -4.24
N ARG A 32 6.60 9.14 -4.06
CA ARG A 32 7.76 9.83 -4.63
C ARG A 32 9.09 9.41 -4.02
N GLU A 33 9.08 8.87 -2.79
CA GLU A 33 10.29 8.43 -2.09
C GLU A 33 10.68 7.00 -2.45
N ALA A 34 9.75 6.22 -2.97
CA ALA A 34 10.03 4.84 -3.36
C ALA A 34 10.86 4.81 -4.62
N ARG A 35 12.06 4.22 -4.55
CA ARG A 35 13.00 4.16 -5.67
C ARG A 35 12.86 2.91 -6.51
N ASP A 36 12.39 1.82 -5.93
CA ASP A 36 12.17 0.57 -6.66
C ASP A 36 10.72 0.49 -7.13
N LYS A 37 10.55 0.12 -8.41
CA LYS A 37 9.24 -0.02 -9.05
C LYS A 37 8.93 -1.46 -9.45
N LYS A 38 9.76 -2.40 -9.06
CA LYS A 38 9.53 -3.82 -9.36
C LYS A 38 8.41 -4.36 -8.47
N VAL A 39 7.33 -4.81 -9.10
CA VAL A 39 6.13 -5.27 -8.41
C VAL A 39 6.44 -6.37 -7.39
N SER A 40 7.23 -7.38 -7.78
CA SER A 40 7.56 -8.50 -6.90
C SER A 40 8.30 -8.05 -5.63
N GLN A 41 9.21 -7.09 -5.76
CA GLN A 41 9.98 -6.60 -4.62
C GLN A 41 9.14 -5.71 -3.71
N ILE A 42 8.27 -4.88 -4.29
CA ILE A 42 7.34 -4.04 -3.52
C ILE A 42 6.41 -4.93 -2.69
N VAL A 43 5.83 -5.95 -3.31
CA VAL A 43 4.94 -6.89 -2.63
C VAL A 43 5.66 -7.63 -1.53
N GLU A 44 6.88 -8.11 -1.78
CA GLU A 44 7.68 -8.80 -0.77
C GLU A 44 7.94 -7.91 0.45
N HIS A 45 8.28 -6.64 0.23
CA HIS A 45 8.52 -5.68 1.31
C HIS A 45 7.27 -5.49 2.17
N ILE A 46 6.13 -5.24 1.54
CA ILE A 46 4.87 -5.01 2.25
C ILE A 46 4.42 -6.28 2.98
N GLU A 47 4.49 -7.42 2.32
CA GLU A 47 4.13 -8.72 2.91
C GLU A 47 4.97 -9.00 4.15
N LEU A 48 6.25 -8.68 4.11
CA LEU A 48 7.13 -8.89 5.24
C LEU A 48 6.65 -8.13 6.48
N TYR A 49 6.28 -6.86 6.32
CA TYR A 49 5.78 -6.06 7.44
C TYR A 49 4.41 -6.54 7.93
N LEU A 50 3.50 -6.85 7.01
CA LEU A 50 2.17 -7.31 7.39
C LEU A 50 2.19 -8.68 8.06
N SER A 51 3.10 -9.57 7.63
CA SER A 51 3.22 -10.89 8.24
C SER A 51 3.77 -10.84 9.67
N GLN A 52 4.52 -9.80 10.02
CA GLN A 52 5.03 -9.60 11.38
C GLN A 52 4.00 -9.00 12.33
N LYS A 53 2.92 -8.45 11.80
CA LYS A 53 1.86 -7.85 12.60
C LYS A 53 1.09 -8.98 13.32
N PRO A 54 0.78 -8.83 14.64
CA PRO A 54 -0.11 -9.77 15.31
C PRO A 54 -1.46 -9.89 14.58
N LYS A 55 -1.99 -11.09 14.50
CA LYS A 55 -3.20 -11.37 13.70
C LYS A 55 -4.41 -10.53 14.10
N ASP A 56 -4.58 -10.29 15.40
CA ASP A 56 -5.73 -9.56 15.91
C ASP A 56 -5.56 -8.05 15.92
N MET A 57 -4.36 -7.57 15.60
CA MET A 57 -4.08 -6.14 15.57
C MET A 57 -4.70 -5.53 14.32
N THR A 58 -5.52 -4.49 14.51
CA THR A 58 -6.07 -3.73 13.38
C THR A 58 -4.98 -2.88 12.74
N TRP A 59 -5.19 -2.53 11.48
CA TRP A 59 -4.22 -1.73 10.75
C TRP A 59 -4.90 -0.80 9.76
N GLU A 60 -4.16 0.22 9.38
CA GLU A 60 -4.56 1.14 8.31
C GLU A 60 -3.34 1.50 7.49
N TRP A 61 -3.58 1.92 6.26
CA TRP A 61 -2.53 2.32 5.35
C TRP A 61 -2.87 3.68 4.74
N SER A 62 -1.93 4.63 4.84
CA SER A 62 -2.04 5.92 4.16
C SER A 62 -0.95 5.99 3.10
N MET A 63 -1.31 6.48 1.92
CA MET A 63 -0.40 6.62 0.80
C MET A 63 -0.43 8.05 0.28
N ASP A 64 0.73 8.72 0.31
CA ASP A 64 0.89 10.05 -0.28
C ASP A 64 1.25 9.89 -1.75
N CYS A 65 0.33 10.32 -2.62
CA CYS A 65 0.45 10.18 -4.07
C CYS A 65 0.97 11.45 -4.74
N GLN A 66 1.50 12.41 -3.96
CA GLN A 66 2.07 13.63 -4.53
C GLN A 66 3.18 13.31 -5.51
N ASP A 67 3.20 14.02 -6.64
CA ASP A 67 4.17 13.83 -7.73
C ASP A 67 4.12 12.44 -8.37
N PHE A 68 2.99 11.78 -8.22
CA PHE A 68 2.76 10.47 -8.84
C PHE A 68 2.89 10.57 -10.36
N LYS A 69 3.66 9.65 -10.95
CA LYS A 69 3.81 9.53 -12.39
C LYS A 69 2.98 8.34 -12.89
N ILE A 70 2.22 8.56 -13.95
CA ILE A 70 1.33 7.54 -14.49
C ILE A 70 2.06 6.25 -14.87
N GLU A 71 3.30 6.34 -15.33
CA GLU A 71 4.11 5.19 -15.70
C GLU A 71 4.50 4.30 -14.52
N TRP A 72 4.38 4.80 -13.29
CA TRP A 72 4.66 4.02 -12.08
C TRP A 72 3.50 3.11 -11.69
N TYR A 73 2.30 3.40 -12.23
CA TYR A 73 1.10 2.70 -11.82
C TYR A 73 0.64 1.77 -12.92
N THR A 74 0.79 0.49 -12.71
CA THR A 74 0.41 -0.52 -13.69
C THR A 74 -0.77 -1.32 -13.14
N PHE A 75 -1.55 -1.89 -14.05
CA PHE A 75 -2.62 -2.82 -13.68
C PHE A 75 -2.06 -4.00 -12.89
N GLU A 76 -0.86 -4.47 -13.27
CA GLU A 76 -0.15 -5.53 -12.55
C GLU A 76 0.08 -5.19 -11.09
N LEU A 77 0.61 -3.99 -10.81
CA LEU A 77 0.85 -3.53 -9.43
C LEU A 77 -0.47 -3.43 -8.66
N THR A 78 -1.50 -2.86 -9.27
CA THR A 78 -2.81 -2.71 -8.65
C THR A 78 -3.38 -4.06 -8.25
N MET A 79 -3.33 -5.04 -9.12
CA MET A 79 -3.85 -6.38 -8.84
C MET A 79 -3.01 -7.10 -7.79
N ALA A 80 -1.70 -6.94 -7.83
CA ALA A 80 -0.81 -7.52 -6.82
C ALA A 80 -1.07 -6.95 -5.42
N LEU A 81 -1.23 -5.63 -5.33
CA LEU A 81 -1.56 -4.97 -4.06
C LEU A 81 -2.95 -5.36 -3.56
N GLN A 82 -3.91 -5.53 -4.47
CA GLN A 82 -5.25 -5.98 -4.09
C GLN A 82 -5.19 -7.37 -3.45
N ARG A 83 -4.47 -8.30 -4.04
CA ARG A 83 -4.33 -9.66 -3.48
C ARG A 83 -3.70 -9.62 -2.08
N LEU A 84 -2.71 -8.76 -1.92
CA LEU A 84 -2.03 -8.60 -0.65
C LEU A 84 -2.96 -8.00 0.41
N ILE A 85 -3.69 -6.94 0.07
CA ILE A 85 -4.65 -6.32 0.97
C ILE A 85 -5.75 -7.30 1.34
N GLN A 86 -6.23 -8.09 0.38
CA GLN A 86 -7.25 -9.10 0.62
C GLN A 86 -6.82 -10.14 1.63
N LYS A 87 -5.55 -10.54 1.59
CA LYS A 87 -5.00 -11.51 2.54
C LYS A 87 -5.08 -11.02 3.98
N TYR A 88 -5.01 -9.71 4.20
CA TYR A 88 -5.02 -9.10 5.53
C TYR A 88 -6.24 -8.21 5.78
N HIS A 89 -7.31 -8.37 4.99
CA HIS A 89 -8.45 -7.46 5.03
C HIS A 89 -9.27 -7.52 6.33
N ASP A 90 -9.25 -8.64 7.04
CA ASP A 90 -10.08 -8.84 8.22
C ASP A 90 -9.83 -7.77 9.29
N THR A 91 -8.61 -7.28 9.38
CA THR A 91 -8.20 -6.29 10.38
C THR A 91 -7.89 -4.92 9.76
N LEU A 92 -8.07 -4.75 8.46
CA LEU A 92 -7.86 -3.48 7.79
C LEU A 92 -9.05 -2.55 8.02
N LEU A 93 -8.78 -1.39 8.64
CA LEU A 93 -9.81 -0.39 8.91
C LEU A 93 -10.01 0.58 7.77
N GLN A 94 -8.91 1.06 7.15
CA GLN A 94 -9.00 1.97 6.02
C GLN A 94 -7.70 1.98 5.22
N PHE A 95 -7.84 2.27 3.94
CA PHE A 95 -6.74 2.53 3.02
C PHE A 95 -6.98 3.89 2.39
N ARG A 96 -6.14 4.87 2.73
CA ARG A 96 -6.35 6.27 2.38
C ARG A 96 -5.29 6.75 1.40
N LEU A 97 -5.73 7.33 0.29
CA LEU A 97 -4.87 7.89 -0.74
C LEU A 97 -4.97 9.42 -0.69
N PHE A 98 -3.83 10.07 -0.46
CA PHE A 98 -3.72 11.54 -0.39
C PHE A 98 -3.10 12.11 -1.66
N HIS A 99 -3.43 13.35 -1.97
CA HIS A 99 -2.85 14.11 -3.10
C HIS A 99 -2.98 13.38 -4.42
N VAL A 100 -4.15 12.81 -4.65
CA VAL A 100 -4.45 12.06 -5.88
C VAL A 100 -4.66 13.04 -7.02
N ASN A 101 -3.87 12.90 -8.09
CA ASN A 101 -4.01 13.75 -9.28
C ASN A 101 -5.10 13.19 -10.21
N SER A 102 -5.41 13.96 -11.28
CA SER A 102 -6.47 13.60 -12.21
C SER A 102 -6.23 12.27 -12.92
N PHE A 103 -4.98 11.98 -13.29
CA PHE A 103 -4.64 10.71 -13.95
C PHE A 103 -4.90 9.53 -13.03
N MET A 104 -4.50 9.65 -11.78
CA MET A 104 -4.70 8.58 -10.82
C MET A 104 -6.19 8.37 -10.52
N ARG A 105 -6.99 9.45 -10.48
CA ARG A 105 -8.44 9.32 -10.31
C ARG A 105 -9.07 8.56 -11.45
N VAL A 106 -8.69 8.86 -12.68
CA VAL A 106 -9.16 8.13 -13.85
C VAL A 106 -8.75 6.67 -13.78
N PHE A 107 -7.49 6.41 -13.44
CA PHE A 107 -6.98 5.05 -13.31
C PHE A 107 -7.74 4.27 -12.24
N LEU A 108 -7.95 4.86 -11.07
CA LEU A 108 -8.70 4.21 -9.98
C LEU A 108 -10.14 3.90 -10.40
N ASN A 109 -10.79 4.82 -11.11
CA ASN A 109 -12.14 4.59 -11.62
C ASN A 109 -12.19 3.44 -12.61
N LEU A 110 -11.18 3.30 -13.45
CA LEU A 110 -11.07 2.17 -14.38
C LEU A 110 -10.83 0.85 -13.65
N CYS A 111 -10.13 0.87 -12.52
CA CYS A 111 -9.83 -0.33 -11.75
C CYS A 111 -10.96 -0.76 -10.81
N ARG A 112 -11.87 0.15 -10.43
CA ARG A 112 -12.94 -0.13 -9.45
C ARG A 112 -13.74 -1.39 -9.75
N PRO A 113 -14.16 -1.68 -11.00
CA PRO A 113 -14.92 -2.90 -11.29
C PRO A 113 -14.16 -4.19 -10.99
N PHE A 114 -12.83 -4.13 -10.91
CA PHE A 114 -11.96 -5.28 -10.63
C PHE A 114 -11.57 -5.37 -9.16
N LEU A 115 -11.94 -4.38 -8.34
CA LEU A 115 -11.67 -4.39 -6.91
C LEU A 115 -12.81 -5.08 -6.18
N GLU A 116 -12.46 -5.89 -5.19
CA GLU A 116 -13.48 -6.54 -4.37
C GLU A 116 -14.22 -5.51 -3.51
N ASP A 117 -15.47 -5.81 -3.20
CA ASP A 117 -16.33 -4.93 -2.40
C ASP A 117 -15.71 -4.55 -1.05
N LYS A 118 -15.04 -5.50 -0.42
CA LYS A 118 -14.38 -5.28 0.88
C LYS A 118 -13.29 -4.22 0.79
N ILE A 119 -12.53 -4.21 -0.31
CA ILE A 119 -11.48 -3.23 -0.53
C ILE A 119 -12.09 -1.87 -0.84
N GLN A 120 -13.14 -1.84 -1.67
CA GLN A 120 -13.82 -0.59 -2.00
C GLN A 120 -14.40 0.09 -0.76
N GLN A 121 -14.90 -0.68 0.20
CA GLN A 121 -15.50 -0.15 1.43
C GLN A 121 -14.47 0.57 2.31
N VAL A 122 -13.22 0.14 2.31
CA VAL A 122 -12.16 0.72 3.16
C VAL A 122 -11.29 1.74 2.42
N LEU A 123 -11.46 1.85 1.11
CA LEU A 123 -10.68 2.76 0.27
C LEU A 123 -11.23 4.18 0.38
N ILE A 124 -10.37 5.13 0.77
CA ILE A 124 -10.69 6.56 0.85
C ILE A 124 -9.74 7.30 -0.08
N VAL A 125 -10.30 8.05 -1.03
CA VAL A 125 -9.53 8.83 -2.00
C VAL A 125 -9.72 10.32 -1.73
N GLU A 126 -8.64 11.02 -1.47
CA GLU A 126 -8.62 12.45 -1.16
C GLU A 126 -7.81 13.27 -2.15
#